data_8c89ef16b66174a88d41048d2a04c8c8
#
_entry.id   8c89ef16b66174a88d41048d2a04c8c8
#
_cell.length_a   1.000
_cell.length_b   1.000
_cell.length_c   1.000
_cell.angle_alpha   90.00
_cell.angle_beta   90.00
_cell.angle_gamma   90.00
#
_symmetry.space_group_name_H-M   'P 1'
#
loop_
_entity.id
_entity.type
_entity.pdbx_description
1 polymer ?
#
loop_
_entity_poly.entity_id
_entity_poly.type
_entity_poly.pdbx_seq_one_letter_code
_entity_poly.pdbx_strand_id
1 'polypeptide(L)'
;MGTPLAVMLVLLALLLGLGFAFDDGGEAASAPPADIPAVARRVEQLRGLRFERVPVPQQVTPAQAQREGLEDLDRSYPPARRAADEEVLKLLGLLEPKIDLREVSATIFGQGVAGYYDPRSGRLRIVEGPQTADRVLNEITLAHELNHALEDQRFGIEEPEQDDDPGLARLALIEGTATALMFEYAERHFGAEQTLAGMLSTLGHDTGDLPPFLEAQMLFPYIAGQAFVERLYELGPNDWTVVDAALRFRPPASTEQVMHPDAYIRVQRPQRVRIAAKDVLGTGWRRLIGGTWGEWATGELLADNAAAAGWGGDAYELWQRGGGDCDAPCRERDALIMRWRWDSARDAREFEVALRAWVSERTAGGPAHVASRDGQVTLVLAPSLELAERLAAEG
;
A
#
# COMPACT_ATOMS: atom_id res chain seq x y z
N MET A 1 14.36 0.56 -0.35
CA MET A 1 13.91 -0.72 0.23
C MET A 1 12.47 -0.80 -0.09
N GLY A 2 12.11 -1.72 -0.99
CA GLY A 2 10.77 -1.84 -1.50
C GLY A 2 9.77 -2.07 -0.38
N THR A 3 8.61 -1.46 -0.51
CA THR A 3 7.43 -1.94 0.20
C THR A 3 7.36 -3.43 -0.09
N PRO A 4 7.28 -4.30 0.91
CA PRO A 4 7.42 -5.71 0.66
C PRO A 4 6.27 -6.17 -0.24
N LEU A 5 6.63 -6.69 -1.41
CA LEU A 5 5.69 -7.36 -2.30
C LEU A 5 4.92 -8.46 -1.55
N ALA A 6 5.51 -9.05 -0.52
CA ALA A 6 4.87 -10.02 0.36
C ALA A 6 3.78 -9.44 1.26
N VAL A 7 3.94 -8.22 1.78
CA VAL A 7 2.83 -7.49 2.44
C VAL A 7 1.70 -7.26 1.44
N MET A 8 2.02 -7.08 0.22
CA MET A 8 1.24 -6.77 -0.94
C MET A 8 0.33 -7.91 -1.40
N LEU A 9 0.89 -9.09 -1.56
CA LEU A 9 0.17 -10.29 -2.00
C LEU A 9 -0.75 -10.87 -0.92
N VAL A 10 -0.46 -10.55 0.33
CA VAL A 10 -1.31 -10.84 1.48
C VAL A 10 -2.62 -10.06 1.43
N LEU A 11 -2.62 -8.87 0.85
CA LEU A 11 -3.75 -7.95 0.90
C LEU A 11 -4.90 -8.36 -0.02
N LEU A 12 -4.60 -9.00 -1.14
CA LEU A 12 -5.65 -9.53 -1.99
C LEU A 12 -6.38 -10.70 -1.34
N ALA A 13 -5.66 -11.49 -0.58
CA ALA A 13 -6.28 -12.56 0.19
C ALA A 13 -7.29 -12.03 1.21
N LEU A 14 -7.08 -10.81 1.73
CA LEU A 14 -8.08 -10.12 2.55
C LEU A 14 -9.33 -9.73 1.75
N LEU A 15 -9.17 -9.24 0.54
CA LEU A 15 -10.33 -8.91 -0.32
C LEU A 15 -11.11 -10.14 -0.79
N LEU A 16 -10.44 -11.29 -0.91
CA LEU A 16 -11.05 -12.53 -1.41
C LEU A 16 -11.26 -13.59 -0.32
N GLY A 17 -10.60 -13.50 0.83
CA GLY A 17 -10.55 -14.55 1.83
C GLY A 17 -11.15 -14.22 3.20
N LEU A 18 -11.67 -13.03 3.43
CA LEU A 18 -12.27 -12.64 4.72
C LEU A 18 -13.68 -13.16 4.93
N GLY A 19 -13.99 -14.33 4.41
CA GLY A 19 -15.14 -15.11 4.77
C GLY A 19 -14.86 -15.95 6.02
N PHE A 20 -14.58 -15.36 7.17
CA PHE A 20 -14.58 -16.11 8.43
C PHE A 20 -16.00 -16.34 8.89
N ALA A 21 -16.57 -17.46 8.46
CA ALA A 21 -17.62 -18.06 9.26
C ALA A 21 -16.95 -18.67 10.50
N PHE A 22 -17.25 -18.14 11.66
CA PHE A 22 -17.22 -18.95 12.87
C PHE A 22 -18.26 -20.03 12.67
N ASP A 23 -17.85 -21.19 12.22
CA ASP A 23 -18.72 -22.33 12.18
C ASP A 23 -18.18 -23.47 13.01
N ASP A 24 -19.14 -24.05 13.71
CA ASP A 24 -19.03 -25.28 14.46
C ASP A 24 -18.46 -26.39 13.57
N GLY A 25 -17.24 -26.79 13.84
CA GLY A 25 -16.60 -28.10 13.72
C GLY A 25 -17.05 -29.12 12.65
N GLY A 26 -17.49 -28.68 11.47
CA GLY A 26 -17.70 -29.55 10.32
C GLY A 26 -16.48 -29.57 9.42
N GLU A 27 -15.89 -30.76 9.15
CA GLU A 27 -14.90 -30.93 8.07
C GLU A 27 -15.55 -30.45 6.75
N ALA A 28 -15.20 -29.24 6.33
CA ALA A 28 -15.59 -28.74 5.03
C ALA A 28 -14.85 -29.59 3.97
N ALA A 29 -15.63 -30.32 3.17
CA ALA A 29 -15.08 -31.07 2.04
C ALA A 29 -14.38 -30.06 1.11
N SER A 30 -13.07 -30.20 0.94
CA SER A 30 -12.29 -29.36 0.02
C SER A 30 -12.87 -29.47 -1.39
N ALA A 31 -13.11 -28.32 -2.03
CA ALA A 31 -13.48 -28.30 -3.44
C ALA A 31 -12.42 -29.04 -4.28
N PRO A 32 -12.79 -29.70 -5.38
CA PRO A 32 -11.82 -30.31 -6.26
C PRO A 32 -10.82 -29.23 -6.73
N PRO A 33 -9.51 -29.54 -6.80
CA PRO A 33 -8.50 -28.56 -7.18
C PRO A 33 -8.84 -27.95 -8.54
N ALA A 34 -8.64 -26.63 -8.67
CA ALA A 34 -8.84 -25.93 -9.92
C ALA A 34 -7.97 -26.54 -11.02
N ASP A 35 -8.49 -26.59 -12.25
CA ASP A 35 -7.72 -27.02 -13.43
C ASP A 35 -6.72 -25.91 -13.82
N ILE A 36 -5.56 -25.91 -13.17
CA ILE A 36 -4.51 -24.91 -13.34
C ILE A 36 -4.16 -24.66 -14.81
N PRO A 37 -3.93 -25.70 -15.65
CA PRO A 37 -3.73 -25.50 -17.08
C PRO A 37 -4.87 -24.79 -17.79
N ALA A 38 -6.12 -25.03 -17.39
CA ALA A 38 -7.26 -24.35 -17.97
C ALA A 38 -7.34 -22.88 -17.54
N VAL A 39 -7.13 -22.60 -16.25
CA VAL A 39 -7.09 -21.22 -15.73
C VAL A 39 -5.95 -20.43 -16.37
N ALA A 40 -4.74 -21.01 -16.46
CA ALA A 40 -3.59 -20.37 -17.10
C ALA A 40 -3.86 -20.02 -18.57
N ARG A 41 -4.47 -20.92 -19.34
CA ARG A 41 -4.85 -20.61 -20.74
C ARG A 41 -5.87 -19.47 -20.84
N ARG A 42 -6.82 -19.40 -19.92
CA ARG A 42 -7.81 -18.30 -19.87
C ARG A 42 -7.15 -16.97 -19.52
N VAL A 43 -6.23 -16.95 -18.55
CA VAL A 43 -5.41 -15.77 -18.20
C VAL A 43 -4.59 -15.32 -19.41
N GLU A 44 -3.90 -16.23 -20.09
CA GLU A 44 -3.17 -15.92 -21.34
C GLU A 44 -4.06 -15.28 -22.41
N GLN A 45 -5.29 -15.79 -22.57
CA GLN A 45 -6.25 -15.26 -23.54
C GLN A 45 -6.73 -13.86 -23.18
N LEU A 46 -7.00 -13.60 -21.89
CA LEU A 46 -7.42 -12.30 -21.40
C LEU A 46 -6.31 -11.25 -21.51
N ARG A 47 -5.08 -11.61 -21.14
CA ARG A 47 -3.92 -10.70 -21.20
C ARG A 47 -3.32 -10.54 -22.60
N GLY A 48 -3.62 -11.44 -23.52
CA GLY A 48 -2.94 -11.47 -24.81
C GLY A 48 -1.45 -11.84 -24.72
N LEU A 49 -1.01 -12.40 -23.60
CA LEU A 49 0.36 -12.79 -23.29
C LEU A 49 0.49 -14.31 -23.18
N ARG A 50 1.71 -14.80 -23.11
CA ARG A 50 2.00 -16.24 -22.94
C ARG A 50 2.97 -16.44 -21.79
N PHE A 51 2.70 -17.43 -20.94
CA PHE A 51 3.68 -17.90 -19.97
C PHE A 51 4.93 -18.44 -20.66
N GLU A 52 6.09 -18.15 -20.11
CA GLU A 52 7.31 -18.90 -20.41
C GLU A 52 7.22 -20.29 -19.75
N ARG A 53 6.69 -20.31 -18.52
CA ARG A 53 6.42 -21.50 -17.75
C ARG A 53 5.25 -21.25 -16.80
N VAL A 54 4.17 -22.00 -16.95
CA VAL A 54 3.06 -21.97 -15.99
C VAL A 54 3.56 -22.44 -14.62
N PRO A 55 3.46 -21.61 -13.56
CA PRO A 55 3.88 -22.03 -12.22
C PRO A 55 2.98 -23.15 -11.71
N VAL A 56 3.57 -24.08 -10.96
CA VAL A 56 2.83 -25.15 -10.31
C VAL A 56 2.55 -24.73 -8.88
N PRO A 57 1.27 -24.53 -8.50
CA PRO A 57 0.93 -24.15 -7.14
C PRO A 57 1.38 -25.20 -6.13
N GLN A 58 1.84 -24.73 -5.00
CA GLN A 58 2.18 -25.56 -3.86
C GLN A 58 1.22 -25.24 -2.71
N GLN A 59 0.55 -26.26 -2.21
CA GLN A 59 -0.31 -26.10 -1.04
C GLN A 59 0.57 -25.89 0.22
N VAL A 60 0.16 -24.95 1.04
CA VAL A 60 0.81 -24.61 2.31
C VAL A 60 -0.24 -24.43 3.39
N THR A 61 0.14 -24.75 4.63
CA THR A 61 -0.74 -24.48 5.78
C THR A 61 -0.72 -22.99 6.13
N PRO A 62 -1.76 -22.45 6.81
CA PRO A 62 -1.76 -21.07 7.31
C PRO A 62 -0.52 -20.73 8.14
N ALA A 63 -0.09 -21.65 9.01
CA ALA A 63 1.11 -21.48 9.82
C ALA A 63 2.41 -21.44 8.99
N GLN A 64 2.45 -22.12 7.86
CA GLN A 64 3.58 -22.04 6.94
C GLN A 64 3.53 -20.71 6.16
N ALA A 65 2.38 -20.29 5.65
CA ALA A 65 2.20 -19.01 4.98
C ALA A 65 2.60 -17.85 5.90
N GLN A 66 2.17 -17.87 7.16
CA GLN A 66 2.55 -16.88 8.15
C GLN A 66 4.07 -16.82 8.36
N ARG A 67 4.75 -17.97 8.50
CA ARG A 67 6.21 -17.98 8.64
C ARG A 67 6.91 -17.42 7.40
N GLU A 68 6.54 -17.91 6.20
CA GLU A 68 7.12 -17.43 4.94
C GLU A 68 6.88 -15.93 4.76
N GLY A 69 5.67 -15.42 5.05
CA GLY A 69 5.32 -14.01 5.00
C GLY A 69 6.11 -13.15 6.00
N LEU A 70 6.30 -13.62 7.23
CA LEU A 70 7.10 -12.90 8.23
C LEU A 70 8.59 -12.91 7.90
N GLU A 71 9.13 -14.01 7.36
CA GLU A 71 10.52 -14.08 6.90
C GLU A 71 10.76 -13.11 5.73
N ASP A 72 9.79 -12.98 4.86
CA ASP A 72 9.86 -12.04 3.75
C ASP A 72 9.72 -10.59 4.22
N LEU A 73 8.78 -10.32 5.12
CA LEU A 73 8.63 -9.02 5.78
C LEU A 73 9.94 -8.58 6.44
N ASP A 74 10.53 -9.41 7.29
CA ASP A 74 11.76 -9.06 8.00
C ASP A 74 12.96 -8.84 7.06
N ARG A 75 12.93 -9.44 5.87
CA ARG A 75 13.94 -9.26 4.82
C ARG A 75 13.74 -7.97 4.03
N SER A 76 12.53 -7.72 3.56
CA SER A 76 12.18 -6.62 2.66
C SER A 76 11.83 -5.34 3.41
N TYR A 77 11.38 -5.45 4.65
CA TYR A 77 11.05 -4.36 5.56
C TYR A 77 11.79 -4.52 6.89
N PRO A 78 13.08 -4.15 6.94
CA PRO A 78 13.93 -4.41 8.10
C PRO A 78 13.37 -3.82 9.40
N PRO A 79 13.60 -4.45 10.57
CA PRO A 79 13.04 -4.00 11.84
C PRO A 79 13.29 -2.53 12.18
N ALA A 80 14.48 -2.00 11.85
CA ALA A 80 14.81 -0.60 12.12
C ALA A 80 14.00 0.38 11.26
N ARG A 81 13.71 0.02 10.00
CA ARG A 81 12.85 0.81 9.12
C ARG A 81 11.40 0.75 9.62
N ARG A 82 10.90 -0.44 9.92
CA ARG A 82 9.55 -0.66 10.43
C ARG A 82 9.29 0.10 11.73
N ALA A 83 10.24 0.07 12.67
CA ALA A 83 10.14 0.84 13.92
C ALA A 83 10.12 2.36 13.67
N ALA A 84 10.84 2.86 12.67
CA ALA A 84 10.82 4.27 12.32
C ALA A 84 9.50 4.69 11.66
N ASP A 85 8.94 3.86 10.77
CA ASP A 85 7.62 4.11 10.18
C ASP A 85 6.52 4.05 11.22
N GLU A 86 6.58 3.07 12.13
CA GLU A 86 5.67 2.95 13.27
C GLU A 86 5.71 4.21 14.15
N GLU A 87 6.89 4.75 14.42
CA GLU A 87 7.07 6.00 15.17
C GLU A 87 6.43 7.19 14.43
N VAL A 88 6.61 7.32 13.10
CA VAL A 88 5.94 8.36 12.30
C VAL A 88 4.43 8.26 12.43
N LEU A 89 3.85 7.07 12.25
CA LEU A 89 2.40 6.87 12.32
C LEU A 89 1.85 7.18 13.72
N LYS A 90 2.57 6.79 14.78
CA LYS A 90 2.20 7.09 16.17
C LYS A 90 2.31 8.57 16.50
N LEU A 91 3.34 9.26 16.02
CA LEU A 91 3.47 10.71 16.18
C LEU A 91 2.34 11.46 15.47
N LEU A 92 1.90 10.98 14.31
CA LEU A 92 0.78 11.55 13.58
C LEU A 92 -0.59 11.14 14.15
N GLY A 93 -0.65 10.18 15.06
CA GLY A 93 -1.89 9.67 15.63
C GLY A 93 -2.68 8.73 14.71
N LEU A 94 -2.04 8.24 13.65
CA LEU A 94 -2.59 7.26 12.69
C LEU A 94 -2.48 5.82 13.21
N LEU A 95 -1.64 5.62 14.21
CA LEU A 95 -1.45 4.34 14.89
C LEU A 95 -1.48 4.54 16.41
N GLU A 96 -2.22 3.69 17.11
CA GLU A 96 -2.23 3.72 18.58
C GLU A 96 -0.86 3.33 19.15
N PRO A 97 -0.42 3.91 20.29
CA PRO A 97 0.90 3.65 20.87
C PRO A 97 1.23 2.17 21.10
N LYS A 98 0.22 1.37 21.45
CA LYS A 98 0.38 -0.06 21.78
C LYS A 98 0.50 -0.99 20.55
N ILE A 99 0.20 -0.51 19.35
CA ILE A 99 0.18 -1.33 18.13
C ILE A 99 1.63 -1.55 17.64
N ASP A 100 1.93 -2.77 17.28
CA ASP A 100 3.16 -3.21 16.64
C ASP A 100 2.87 -3.66 15.20
N LEU A 101 3.54 -3.05 14.24
CA LEU A 101 3.31 -3.34 12.80
C LEU A 101 3.67 -4.78 12.43
N ARG A 102 4.61 -5.41 13.15
CA ARG A 102 4.96 -6.80 12.90
C ARG A 102 3.87 -7.75 13.39
N GLU A 103 3.24 -7.45 14.54
CA GLU A 103 2.12 -8.22 15.06
C GLU A 103 0.89 -8.09 14.16
N VAL A 104 0.60 -6.88 13.67
CA VAL A 104 -0.43 -6.65 12.65
C VAL A 104 -0.15 -7.50 11.41
N SER A 105 1.07 -7.44 10.88
CA SER A 105 1.46 -8.25 9.72
C SER A 105 1.35 -9.76 9.99
N ALA A 106 1.72 -10.22 11.19
CA ALA A 106 1.59 -11.63 11.56
C ALA A 106 0.13 -12.09 11.57
N THR A 107 -0.77 -11.25 12.05
CA THR A 107 -2.22 -11.53 12.03
C THR A 107 -2.73 -11.64 10.59
N ILE A 108 -2.36 -10.69 9.75
CA ILE A 108 -2.71 -10.68 8.33
C ILE A 108 -2.22 -11.96 7.65
N PHE A 109 -0.93 -12.30 7.77
CA PHE A 109 -0.33 -13.49 7.15
C PHE A 109 -0.92 -14.81 7.67
N GLY A 110 -1.36 -14.84 8.92
CA GLY A 110 -1.91 -16.05 9.54
C GLY A 110 -3.38 -16.32 9.25
N GLN A 111 -4.16 -15.31 8.94
CA GLN A 111 -5.62 -15.41 8.89
C GLN A 111 -6.25 -15.02 7.55
N GLY A 112 -5.56 -14.22 6.74
CA GLY A 112 -6.15 -13.55 5.58
C GLY A 112 -5.67 -14.02 4.21
N VAL A 113 -4.74 -14.96 4.10
CA VAL A 113 -4.09 -15.29 2.82
C VAL A 113 -4.70 -16.53 2.17
N ALA A 114 -5.36 -16.39 1.01
CA ALA A 114 -5.86 -17.52 0.22
C ALA A 114 -4.78 -18.10 -0.72
N GLY A 115 -3.90 -17.27 -1.24
CA GLY A 115 -2.79 -17.65 -2.09
C GLY A 115 -1.85 -16.47 -2.31
N TYR A 116 -0.66 -16.73 -2.85
CA TYR A 116 0.28 -15.69 -3.23
C TYR A 116 1.31 -16.19 -4.23
N TYR A 117 1.74 -15.30 -5.11
CA TYR A 117 2.88 -15.49 -5.97
C TYR A 117 4.09 -14.71 -5.42
N ASP A 118 5.24 -15.37 -5.29
CA ASP A 118 6.50 -14.75 -4.91
C ASP A 118 7.38 -14.55 -6.15
N PRO A 119 7.54 -13.31 -6.65
CA PRO A 119 8.31 -13.04 -7.87
C PRO A 119 9.79 -13.39 -7.74
N ARG A 120 10.38 -13.28 -6.54
CA ARG A 120 11.79 -13.59 -6.33
C ARG A 120 12.10 -15.07 -6.51
N SER A 121 11.20 -15.92 -6.07
CA SER A 121 11.37 -17.38 -6.21
C SER A 121 10.58 -18.00 -7.36
N GLY A 122 9.68 -17.24 -7.98
CA GLY A 122 8.74 -17.73 -9.00
C GLY A 122 7.74 -18.75 -8.45
N ARG A 123 7.46 -18.72 -7.15
CA ARG A 123 6.62 -19.73 -6.49
C ARG A 123 5.20 -19.23 -6.32
N LEU A 124 4.26 -20.07 -6.68
CA LEU A 124 2.84 -19.89 -6.44
C LEU A 124 2.42 -20.74 -5.24
N ARG A 125 1.81 -20.12 -4.23
CA ARG A 125 1.30 -20.76 -3.03
C ARG A 125 -0.22 -20.72 -3.01
N ILE A 126 -0.84 -21.77 -2.54
CA ILE A 126 -2.26 -21.83 -2.19
C ILE A 126 -2.35 -22.21 -0.72
N VAL A 127 -2.97 -21.38 0.09
CA VAL A 127 -3.10 -21.59 1.53
C VAL A 127 -4.34 -22.44 1.80
N GLU A 128 -4.18 -23.50 2.57
CA GLU A 128 -5.28 -24.37 2.99
C GLU A 128 -6.24 -23.60 3.93
N GLY A 129 -7.51 -23.59 3.62
CA GLY A 129 -8.49 -22.90 4.45
C GLY A 129 -9.91 -22.90 3.88
N PRO A 130 -10.90 -22.36 4.61
CA PRO A 130 -12.29 -22.29 4.17
C PRO A 130 -12.47 -21.57 2.84
N GLN A 131 -11.66 -20.55 2.55
CA GLN A 131 -11.68 -19.79 1.32
C GLN A 131 -11.33 -20.63 0.08
N THR A 132 -10.58 -21.72 0.24
CA THR A 132 -10.30 -22.67 -0.84
C THR A 132 -11.43 -23.71 -1.03
N ALA A 133 -12.43 -23.72 -0.15
CA ALA A 133 -13.59 -24.59 -0.26
C ALA A 133 -14.60 -24.09 -1.32
N ASP A 134 -14.68 -22.77 -1.57
CA ASP A 134 -15.49 -22.24 -2.67
C ASP A 134 -14.73 -22.32 -3.99
N ARG A 135 -15.27 -23.10 -4.93
CA ARG A 135 -14.64 -23.32 -6.22
C ARG A 135 -14.48 -22.04 -7.06
N VAL A 136 -15.47 -21.16 -7.01
CA VAL A 136 -15.49 -19.93 -7.82
C VAL A 136 -14.44 -18.97 -7.28
N LEU A 137 -14.45 -18.73 -5.98
CA LEU A 137 -13.45 -17.87 -5.33
C LEU A 137 -12.02 -18.39 -5.52
N ASN A 138 -11.81 -19.70 -5.33
CA ASN A 138 -10.50 -20.31 -5.53
C ASN A 138 -9.99 -20.15 -6.98
N GLU A 139 -10.86 -20.35 -7.98
CA GLU A 139 -10.46 -20.19 -9.38
C GLU A 139 -10.20 -18.73 -9.75
N ILE A 140 -10.97 -17.79 -9.21
CA ILE A 140 -10.78 -16.35 -9.40
C ILE A 140 -9.47 -15.88 -8.75
N THR A 141 -9.19 -16.30 -7.52
CA THR A 141 -7.93 -16.02 -6.82
C THR A 141 -6.74 -16.59 -7.58
N LEU A 142 -6.85 -17.84 -8.04
CA LEU A 142 -5.80 -18.46 -8.87
C LEU A 142 -5.55 -17.67 -10.17
N ALA A 143 -6.58 -17.14 -10.80
CA ALA A 143 -6.42 -16.31 -11.99
C ALA A 143 -5.66 -15.00 -11.68
N HIS A 144 -5.91 -14.39 -10.53
CA HIS A 144 -5.19 -13.22 -10.05
C HIS A 144 -3.69 -13.53 -9.83
N GLU A 145 -3.38 -14.59 -9.10
CA GLU A 145 -1.99 -14.99 -8.82
C GLU A 145 -1.25 -15.41 -10.09
N LEU A 146 -1.94 -16.06 -11.02
CA LEU A 146 -1.38 -16.39 -12.33
C LEU A 146 -1.12 -15.15 -13.17
N ASN A 147 -1.90 -14.07 -13.01
CA ASN A 147 -1.59 -12.80 -13.68
C ASN A 147 -0.27 -12.21 -13.17
N HIS A 148 -0.05 -12.19 -11.84
CA HIS A 148 1.23 -11.77 -11.29
C HIS A 148 2.39 -12.59 -11.85
N ALA A 149 2.25 -13.91 -11.89
CA ALA A 149 3.27 -14.80 -12.45
C ALA A 149 3.53 -14.55 -13.95
N LEU A 150 2.49 -14.23 -14.70
CA LEU A 150 2.60 -13.92 -16.13
C LEU A 150 3.30 -12.57 -16.34
N GLU A 151 2.91 -11.55 -15.59
CA GLU A 151 3.49 -10.21 -15.66
C GLU A 151 4.95 -10.20 -15.19
N ASP A 152 5.27 -10.95 -14.14
CA ASP A 152 6.65 -11.12 -13.69
C ASP A 152 7.55 -11.71 -14.76
N GLN A 153 7.12 -12.80 -15.40
CA GLN A 153 7.88 -13.43 -16.50
C GLN A 153 8.04 -12.51 -17.71
N ARG A 154 7.12 -11.57 -17.95
CA ARG A 154 7.13 -10.70 -19.13
C ARG A 154 7.75 -9.32 -18.88
N PHE A 155 7.63 -8.78 -17.69
CA PHE A 155 7.98 -7.41 -17.38
C PHE A 155 8.96 -7.29 -16.20
N GLY A 156 9.02 -8.29 -15.31
CA GLY A 156 9.72 -8.20 -14.03
C GLY A 156 8.99 -7.25 -13.09
N ILE A 157 8.15 -7.80 -12.22
CA ILE A 157 7.39 -7.00 -11.26
C ILE A 157 8.09 -6.86 -9.90
N GLU A 158 9.20 -7.57 -9.68
CA GLU A 158 10.03 -7.38 -8.50
C GLU A 158 10.71 -6.01 -8.54
N GLU A 159 10.67 -5.31 -7.42
CA GLU A 159 11.08 -3.92 -7.35
C GLU A 159 12.38 -3.70 -6.58
N PRO A 160 13.25 -2.83 -7.09
CA PRO A 160 14.29 -2.21 -6.27
C PRO A 160 13.65 -1.27 -5.23
N GLU A 161 14.42 -1.00 -4.17
CA GLU A 161 14.07 -0.08 -3.09
C GLU A 161 13.42 1.22 -3.58
N GLN A 162 12.19 1.49 -3.16
CA GLN A 162 11.49 2.72 -3.48
C GLN A 162 11.05 3.45 -2.21
N ASP A 163 10.85 4.76 -2.33
CA ASP A 163 10.16 5.59 -1.34
C ASP A 163 8.71 5.13 -1.15
N ASP A 164 8.11 5.55 -0.05
CA ASP A 164 6.78 5.10 0.37
C ASP A 164 5.70 5.39 -0.68
N ASP A 165 5.60 6.63 -1.17
CA ASP A 165 4.58 7.02 -2.14
C ASP A 165 4.80 6.40 -3.54
N PRO A 166 5.98 6.47 -4.16
CA PRO A 166 6.23 5.78 -5.43
C PRO A 166 6.08 4.26 -5.34
N GLY A 167 6.47 3.67 -4.20
CA GLY A 167 6.29 2.24 -3.94
C GLY A 167 4.81 1.85 -3.93
N LEU A 168 3.98 2.59 -3.19
CA LEU A 168 2.54 2.38 -3.14
C LEU A 168 1.87 2.60 -4.50
N ALA A 169 2.30 3.62 -5.25
CA ALA A 169 1.78 3.88 -6.58
C ALA A 169 2.08 2.75 -7.58
N ARG A 170 3.32 2.24 -7.55
CA ARG A 170 3.66 1.10 -8.39
C ARG A 170 2.91 -0.15 -7.99
N LEU A 171 2.77 -0.37 -6.70
CA LEU A 171 1.97 -1.43 -6.15
C LEU A 171 0.54 -1.37 -6.70
N ALA A 172 -0.05 -0.17 -6.72
CA ALA A 172 -1.38 0.03 -7.26
C ALA A 172 -1.49 -0.33 -8.75
N LEU A 173 -0.43 -0.13 -9.55
CA LEU A 173 -0.41 -0.61 -10.92
C LEU A 173 -0.42 -2.14 -10.99
N ILE A 174 0.41 -2.81 -10.20
CA ILE A 174 0.55 -4.28 -10.19
C ILE A 174 -0.73 -4.95 -9.71
N GLU A 175 -1.26 -4.53 -8.57
CA GLU A 175 -2.50 -5.08 -8.02
C GLU A 175 -3.72 -4.70 -8.86
N GLY A 176 -3.70 -3.50 -9.40
CA GLY A 176 -4.75 -3.03 -10.29
C GLY A 176 -4.88 -3.88 -11.55
N THR A 177 -3.76 -4.32 -12.15
CA THR A 177 -3.82 -5.22 -13.33
C THR A 177 -4.38 -6.58 -12.98
N ALA A 178 -3.95 -7.16 -11.87
CA ALA A 178 -4.44 -8.46 -11.43
C ALA A 178 -5.91 -8.41 -11.03
N THR A 179 -6.32 -7.32 -10.37
CA THR A 179 -7.72 -7.09 -9.98
C THR A 179 -8.62 -6.89 -11.21
N ALA A 180 -8.21 -6.05 -12.16
CA ALA A 180 -8.98 -5.84 -13.40
C ALA A 180 -9.14 -7.13 -14.20
N LEU A 181 -8.06 -7.91 -14.34
CA LEU A 181 -8.13 -9.23 -14.98
C LEU A 181 -9.04 -10.19 -14.23
N MET A 182 -8.97 -10.19 -12.90
CA MET A 182 -9.80 -11.03 -12.04
C MET A 182 -11.30 -10.76 -12.26
N PHE A 183 -11.72 -9.50 -12.34
CA PHE A 183 -13.10 -9.11 -12.63
C PHE A 183 -13.51 -9.56 -14.04
N GLU A 184 -12.69 -9.34 -15.05
CA GLU A 184 -12.96 -9.77 -16.42
C GLU A 184 -13.03 -11.31 -16.52
N TYR A 185 -12.17 -12.02 -15.80
CA TYR A 185 -12.19 -13.47 -15.70
C TYR A 185 -13.49 -13.98 -15.09
N ALA A 186 -13.88 -13.38 -13.97
CA ALA A 186 -15.09 -13.76 -13.27
C ALA A 186 -16.35 -13.52 -14.11
N GLU A 187 -16.46 -12.37 -14.77
CA GLU A 187 -17.59 -12.06 -15.66
C GLU A 187 -17.70 -13.04 -16.82
N ARG A 188 -16.57 -13.39 -17.45
CA ARG A 188 -16.57 -14.31 -18.61
C ARG A 188 -16.84 -15.77 -18.27
N HIS A 189 -16.49 -16.22 -17.07
CA HIS A 189 -16.52 -17.65 -16.73
C HIS A 189 -17.54 -18.06 -15.70
N PHE A 190 -18.05 -17.12 -14.88
CA PHE A 190 -18.99 -17.42 -13.80
C PHE A 190 -20.30 -16.62 -13.89
N GLY A 191 -20.33 -15.55 -14.69
CA GLY A 191 -21.48 -14.66 -14.81
C GLY A 191 -21.62 -13.65 -13.64
N ALA A 192 -22.28 -12.53 -13.91
CA ALA A 192 -22.33 -11.38 -13.03
C ALA A 192 -22.92 -11.66 -11.65
N GLU A 193 -23.95 -12.50 -11.57
CA GLU A 193 -24.66 -12.78 -10.30
C GLU A 193 -23.80 -13.57 -9.31
N GLN A 194 -23.11 -14.61 -9.78
CA GLN A 194 -22.22 -15.43 -8.94
C GLN A 194 -20.98 -14.66 -8.52
N THR A 195 -20.43 -13.88 -9.45
CA THR A 195 -19.29 -13.01 -9.19
C THR A 195 -19.62 -11.96 -8.14
N LEU A 196 -20.75 -11.25 -8.31
CA LEU A 196 -21.22 -10.24 -7.35
C LEU A 196 -21.50 -10.86 -5.97
N ALA A 197 -22.12 -12.02 -5.90
CA ALA A 197 -22.38 -12.71 -4.65
C ALA A 197 -21.08 -13.09 -3.93
N GLY A 198 -20.08 -13.62 -4.66
CA GLY A 198 -18.76 -13.91 -4.13
C GLY A 198 -18.04 -12.65 -3.63
N MET A 199 -18.02 -11.58 -4.43
CA MET A 199 -17.41 -10.31 -4.04
C MET A 199 -18.10 -9.63 -2.85
N LEU A 200 -19.43 -9.62 -2.81
CA LEU A 200 -20.18 -9.07 -1.69
C LEU A 200 -19.96 -9.87 -0.41
N SER A 201 -19.75 -11.17 -0.50
CA SER A 201 -19.41 -12.00 0.66
C SER A 201 -18.04 -11.65 1.24
N THR A 202 -17.15 -11.07 0.44
CA THR A 202 -15.82 -10.63 0.89
C THR A 202 -15.78 -9.18 1.38
N LEU A 203 -16.61 -8.29 0.82
CA LEU A 203 -16.66 -6.88 1.20
C LEU A 203 -17.37 -6.59 2.54
N GLY A 204 -18.10 -7.54 3.08
CA GLY A 204 -18.85 -7.39 4.32
C GLY A 204 -18.18 -7.95 5.56
N HIS A 205 -16.96 -8.43 5.48
CA HIS A 205 -16.29 -9.05 6.61
C HIS A 205 -15.39 -8.03 7.33
N ASP A 206 -15.60 -8.01 8.64
CA ASP A 206 -14.81 -7.24 9.57
C ASP A 206 -13.32 -7.64 9.42
N THR A 207 -12.50 -6.70 8.99
CA THR A 207 -11.04 -6.87 8.89
C THR A 207 -10.38 -7.04 10.27
N GLY A 208 -11.20 -7.18 11.31
CA GLY A 208 -10.76 -7.17 12.70
C GLY A 208 -10.38 -5.77 13.15
N ASP A 209 -9.69 -5.69 14.26
CA ASP A 209 -9.23 -4.43 14.85
C ASP A 209 -8.02 -3.82 14.10
N LEU A 210 -8.04 -3.80 12.75
CA LEU A 210 -6.97 -3.13 12.01
C LEU A 210 -7.08 -1.61 12.18
N PRO A 211 -5.96 -0.92 12.41
CA PRO A 211 -5.96 0.54 12.42
C PRO A 211 -6.47 1.10 11.09
N PRO A 212 -7.39 2.07 11.07
CA PRO A 212 -8.05 2.54 9.85
C PRO A 212 -7.08 3.00 8.75
N PHE A 213 -5.98 3.64 9.11
CA PHE A 213 -4.95 4.04 8.15
C PHE A 213 -4.32 2.82 7.46
N LEU A 214 -4.00 1.77 8.21
CA LEU A 214 -3.41 0.56 7.66
C LEU A 214 -4.41 -0.19 6.76
N GLU A 215 -5.68 -0.24 7.18
CA GLU A 215 -6.75 -0.83 6.37
C GLU A 215 -6.90 -0.09 5.04
N ALA A 216 -6.99 1.24 5.07
CA ALA A 216 -7.08 2.06 3.87
C ALA A 216 -5.84 1.91 2.97
N GLN A 217 -4.63 1.87 3.56
CA GLN A 217 -3.39 1.64 2.82
C GLN A 217 -3.37 0.28 2.13
N MET A 218 -3.93 -0.73 2.79
CA MET A 218 -4.08 -2.06 2.24
C MET A 218 -5.03 -2.11 1.05
N LEU A 219 -6.14 -1.40 1.11
CA LEU A 219 -7.18 -1.41 0.09
C LEU A 219 -6.83 -0.53 -1.12
N PHE A 220 -6.03 0.50 -0.93
CA PHE A 220 -5.68 1.46 -1.98
C PHE A 220 -5.15 0.82 -3.27
N PRO A 221 -4.18 -0.12 -3.25
CA PRO A 221 -3.66 -0.75 -4.46
C PRO A 221 -4.71 -1.46 -5.30
N TYR A 222 -5.69 -2.06 -4.66
CA TYR A 222 -6.75 -2.80 -5.34
C TYR A 222 -7.81 -1.88 -5.91
N ILE A 223 -8.30 -0.93 -5.10
CA ILE A 223 -9.42 -0.07 -5.49
C ILE A 223 -8.96 1.04 -6.44
N ALA A 224 -7.99 1.84 -6.03
CA ALA A 224 -7.48 2.93 -6.86
C ALA A 224 -6.64 2.40 -8.03
N GLY A 225 -5.91 1.31 -7.82
CA GLY A 225 -5.13 0.64 -8.86
C GLY A 225 -6.00 0.07 -9.96
N GLN A 226 -7.11 -0.62 -9.63
CA GLN A 226 -8.07 -1.09 -10.63
C GLN A 226 -8.61 0.06 -11.48
N ALA A 227 -9.10 1.13 -10.84
CA ALA A 227 -9.64 2.28 -11.55
C ALA A 227 -8.59 2.94 -12.47
N PHE A 228 -7.34 3.03 -12.01
CA PHE A 228 -6.22 3.52 -12.80
C PHE A 228 -5.95 2.63 -14.03
N VAL A 229 -5.90 1.32 -13.84
CA VAL A 229 -5.66 0.34 -14.91
C VAL A 229 -6.80 0.35 -15.93
N GLU A 230 -8.05 0.37 -15.49
CA GLU A 230 -9.22 0.50 -16.38
C GLU A 230 -9.12 1.76 -17.22
N ARG A 231 -8.71 2.88 -16.63
CA ARG A 231 -8.52 4.13 -17.38
C ARG A 231 -7.40 4.01 -18.41
N LEU A 232 -6.29 3.33 -18.11
CA LEU A 232 -5.22 3.07 -19.07
C LEU A 232 -5.68 2.14 -20.21
N TYR A 233 -6.48 1.14 -19.88
CA TYR A 233 -7.06 0.22 -20.86
C TYR A 233 -7.96 0.96 -21.87
N GLU A 234 -8.80 1.88 -21.40
CA GLU A 234 -9.65 2.72 -22.23
C GLU A 234 -8.89 3.69 -23.15
N LEU A 235 -7.67 4.11 -22.76
CA LEU A 235 -6.84 5.00 -23.57
C LEU A 235 -6.21 4.33 -24.78
N GLY A 236 -6.10 3.01 -24.73
CA GLY A 236 -5.62 2.17 -25.82
C GLY A 236 -6.77 1.80 -26.79
N PRO A 237 -6.53 0.84 -27.67
CA PRO A 237 -7.57 0.27 -28.54
C PRO A 237 -8.50 -0.71 -27.79
N ASN A 238 -8.78 -0.46 -26.51
CA ASN A 238 -9.43 -1.38 -25.55
C ASN A 238 -8.67 -2.70 -25.43
N ASP A 239 -7.37 -2.61 -25.19
CA ASP A 239 -6.49 -3.72 -24.92
C ASP A 239 -5.43 -3.33 -23.86
N TRP A 240 -4.61 -4.29 -23.48
CA TRP A 240 -3.60 -4.14 -22.45
C TRP A 240 -2.33 -3.35 -22.89
N THR A 241 -2.23 -2.89 -24.13
CA THR A 241 -1.00 -2.27 -24.67
C THR A 241 -0.48 -1.10 -23.84
N VAL A 242 -1.38 -0.21 -23.40
CA VAL A 242 -1.00 0.96 -22.59
C VAL A 242 -0.63 0.55 -21.18
N VAL A 243 -1.33 -0.43 -20.63
CA VAL A 243 -1.05 -1.02 -19.30
C VAL A 243 0.30 -1.73 -19.30
N ASP A 244 0.58 -2.55 -20.32
CA ASP A 244 1.87 -3.24 -20.49
C ASP A 244 3.03 -2.26 -20.65
N ALA A 245 2.81 -1.14 -21.34
CA ALA A 245 3.78 -0.06 -21.44
C ALA A 245 4.02 0.62 -20.09
N ALA A 246 2.97 0.78 -19.26
CA ALA A 246 3.11 1.31 -17.90
C ALA A 246 3.94 0.37 -17.02
N LEU A 247 3.62 -0.92 -17.01
CA LEU A 247 4.38 -1.94 -16.25
C LEU A 247 5.86 -1.95 -16.65
N ARG A 248 6.13 -1.90 -17.93
CA ARG A 248 7.47 -2.13 -18.48
C ARG A 248 8.38 -0.90 -18.49
N PHE A 249 7.84 0.28 -18.78
CA PHE A 249 8.65 1.44 -19.11
C PHE A 249 8.39 2.66 -18.25
N ARG A 250 7.19 2.80 -17.73
CA ARG A 250 6.80 4.02 -17.02
C ARG A 250 5.72 3.74 -15.98
N PRO A 251 6.06 3.08 -14.87
CA PRO A 251 5.13 2.98 -13.75
C PRO A 251 4.74 4.36 -13.21
N PRO A 252 3.59 4.51 -12.55
CA PRO A 252 3.22 5.75 -11.90
C PRO A 252 4.28 6.15 -10.87
N ALA A 253 4.59 7.44 -10.80
CA ALA A 253 5.65 7.99 -9.95
C ALA A 253 5.12 8.48 -8.59
N SER A 254 3.80 8.51 -8.39
CA SER A 254 3.13 8.94 -7.17
C SER A 254 1.72 8.38 -7.08
N THR A 255 1.17 8.33 -5.86
CA THR A 255 -0.25 8.02 -5.65
C THR A 255 -1.17 9.04 -6.31
N GLU A 256 -0.74 10.30 -6.45
CA GLU A 256 -1.43 11.31 -7.27
C GLU A 256 -1.71 10.80 -8.69
N GLN A 257 -0.70 10.23 -9.35
CA GLN A 257 -0.87 9.72 -10.72
C GLN A 257 -1.83 8.54 -10.81
N VAL A 258 -1.96 7.77 -9.75
CA VAL A 258 -2.93 6.67 -9.63
C VAL A 258 -4.34 7.22 -9.43
N MET A 259 -4.50 8.15 -8.48
CA MET A 259 -5.79 8.77 -8.16
C MET A 259 -6.29 9.68 -9.29
N HIS A 260 -5.36 10.30 -10.01
CA HIS A 260 -5.63 11.21 -11.12
C HIS A 260 -4.92 10.75 -12.40
N PRO A 261 -5.47 9.76 -13.13
CA PRO A 261 -4.81 9.20 -14.34
C PRO A 261 -4.43 10.24 -15.39
N ASP A 262 -5.12 11.38 -15.43
CA ASP A 262 -4.76 12.49 -16.30
C ASP A 262 -3.39 13.11 -15.95
N ALA A 263 -2.99 13.12 -14.68
CA ALA A 263 -1.65 13.55 -14.26
C ALA A 263 -0.58 12.58 -14.79
N TYR A 264 -0.84 11.28 -14.73
CA TYR A 264 0.01 10.25 -15.32
C TYR A 264 0.13 10.43 -16.85
N ILE A 265 -1.00 10.64 -17.56
CA ILE A 265 -1.04 10.83 -19.02
C ILE A 265 -0.23 12.06 -19.43
N ARG A 266 -0.40 13.19 -18.73
CA ARG A 266 0.34 14.42 -18.97
C ARG A 266 1.81 14.36 -18.54
N VAL A 267 2.25 13.23 -17.93
CA VAL A 267 3.62 13.06 -17.40
C VAL A 267 3.94 14.12 -16.32
N GLN A 268 2.94 14.51 -15.54
CA GLN A 268 3.12 15.38 -14.38
C GLN A 268 3.91 14.61 -13.33
N ARG A 269 5.09 15.11 -13.00
CA ARG A 269 5.95 14.45 -12.01
C ARG A 269 5.94 15.22 -10.71
N PRO A 270 5.99 14.52 -9.55
CA PRO A 270 6.14 15.18 -8.25
C PRO A 270 7.34 16.12 -8.23
N GLN A 271 7.13 17.30 -7.68
CA GLN A 271 8.18 18.30 -7.50
C GLN A 271 9.07 17.89 -6.33
N ARG A 272 10.38 18.03 -6.52
CA ARG A 272 11.31 17.68 -5.46
C ARG A 272 11.24 18.69 -4.31
N VAL A 273 10.93 18.21 -3.13
CA VAL A 273 10.97 18.96 -1.87
C VAL A 273 12.21 18.55 -1.08
N ARG A 274 12.83 19.51 -0.38
CA ARG A 274 14.00 19.27 0.47
C ARG A 274 13.74 19.75 1.88
N ILE A 275 14.27 19.02 2.84
CA ILE A 275 14.29 19.36 4.26
C ILE A 275 15.76 19.54 4.65
N ALA A 276 16.09 20.63 5.31
CA ALA A 276 17.44 20.97 5.77
C ALA A 276 17.58 20.86 7.31
N ALA A 277 16.85 19.93 7.93
CA ALA A 277 16.76 19.78 9.38
C ALA A 277 18.11 19.54 10.07
N LYS A 278 19.07 18.91 9.39
CA LYS A 278 20.39 18.59 9.95
C LYS A 278 21.14 19.85 10.46
N ASP A 279 21.06 20.95 9.72
CA ASP A 279 21.77 22.17 10.04
C ASP A 279 21.16 22.87 11.27
N VAL A 280 19.86 22.73 11.47
CA VAL A 280 19.13 23.29 12.62
C VAL A 280 19.28 22.42 13.87
N LEU A 281 19.24 21.10 13.71
CA LEU A 281 19.30 20.14 14.81
C LEU A 281 20.70 20.02 15.41
N GLY A 282 21.75 20.10 14.57
CA GLY A 282 23.14 20.00 15.01
C GLY A 282 23.54 18.60 15.47
N THR A 283 24.58 18.54 16.30
CA THR A 283 25.14 17.29 16.83
C THR A 283 24.21 16.65 17.87
N GLY A 284 24.19 15.32 17.93
CA GLY A 284 23.36 14.55 18.88
C GLY A 284 22.02 14.12 18.35
N TRP A 285 21.64 14.56 17.15
CA TRP A 285 20.48 14.06 16.40
C TRP A 285 20.91 13.12 15.27
N ARG A 286 20.15 12.07 15.06
CA ARG A 286 20.30 11.16 13.94
C ARG A 286 18.98 11.05 13.18
N ARG A 287 19.05 11.07 11.86
CA ARG A 287 17.90 10.77 11.01
C ARG A 287 17.58 9.28 11.12
N LEU A 288 16.35 8.95 11.45
CA LEU A 288 15.86 7.57 11.47
C LEU A 288 15.35 7.16 10.10
N ILE A 289 14.53 8.01 9.50
CA ILE A 289 13.87 7.75 8.21
C ILE A 289 13.57 9.06 7.50
N GLY A 290 13.19 8.98 6.25
CA GLY A 290 12.60 10.03 5.44
C GLY A 290 12.33 9.53 4.05
N GLY A 291 11.32 10.10 3.43
CA GLY A 291 10.79 9.71 2.14
C GLY A 291 9.79 10.72 1.61
N THR A 292 8.86 10.24 0.80
CA THR A 292 7.72 10.97 0.25
C THR A 292 6.43 10.42 0.86
N TRP A 293 5.59 11.30 1.40
CA TRP A 293 4.32 10.90 2.05
C TRP A 293 3.22 10.62 1.02
N GLY A 294 3.11 11.48 0.01
CA GLY A 294 2.20 11.36 -1.12
C GLY A 294 0.81 11.97 -0.91
N GLU A 295 0.08 12.13 -2.02
CA GLU A 295 -1.26 12.72 -1.99
C GLU A 295 -2.24 11.85 -1.21
N TRP A 296 -2.25 10.54 -1.48
CA TRP A 296 -3.14 9.61 -0.81
C TRP A 296 -2.97 9.66 0.72
N ALA A 297 -1.75 9.46 1.21
CA ALA A 297 -1.50 9.45 2.65
C ALA A 297 -1.72 10.84 3.30
N THR A 298 -1.59 11.93 2.53
CA THR A 298 -1.94 13.28 2.98
C THR A 298 -3.45 13.42 3.17
N GLY A 299 -4.26 12.86 2.28
CA GLY A 299 -5.71 12.78 2.42
C GLY A 299 -6.15 11.96 3.63
N GLU A 300 -5.52 10.80 3.83
CA GLU A 300 -5.79 9.93 4.99
C GLU A 300 -5.40 10.61 6.32
N LEU A 301 -4.28 11.34 6.35
CA LEU A 301 -3.86 12.11 7.52
C LEU A 301 -4.92 13.11 7.98
N LEU A 302 -5.57 13.78 7.03
CA LEU A 302 -6.58 14.80 7.30
C LEU A 302 -8.02 14.22 7.36
N ALA A 303 -8.21 12.96 7.01
CA ALA A 303 -9.51 12.37 6.71
C ALA A 303 -10.31 13.21 5.69
N ASP A 304 -9.61 13.87 4.76
CA ASP A 304 -10.16 14.77 3.74
C ASP A 304 -9.32 14.74 2.46
N ASN A 305 -9.72 13.92 1.51
CA ASN A 305 -9.05 13.82 0.21
C ASN A 305 -9.15 15.11 -0.61
N ALA A 306 -10.19 15.93 -0.40
CA ALA A 306 -10.33 17.20 -1.11
C ALA A 306 -9.28 18.22 -0.65
N ALA A 307 -8.89 18.18 0.63
CA ALA A 307 -7.82 19.04 1.15
C ALA A 307 -6.42 18.61 0.66
N ALA A 308 -6.26 17.37 0.21
CA ALA A 308 -5.02 16.88 -0.39
C ALA A 308 -4.93 17.12 -1.90
N ALA A 309 -6.03 17.48 -2.56
CA ALA A 309 -6.08 17.69 -4.00
C ALA A 309 -5.16 18.85 -4.44
N GLY A 310 -4.45 18.65 -5.56
CA GLY A 310 -3.45 19.62 -6.03
C GLY A 310 -2.08 19.45 -5.32
N TRP A 311 -1.86 18.30 -4.68
CA TRP A 311 -0.55 17.92 -4.20
C TRP A 311 0.47 17.94 -5.34
N GLY A 312 1.56 18.67 -5.18
CA GLY A 312 2.61 18.79 -6.19
C GLY A 312 3.90 18.10 -5.80
N GLY A 313 4.00 17.61 -4.57
CA GLY A 313 5.16 16.91 -4.04
C GLY A 313 5.39 17.18 -2.56
N ASP A 314 6.09 16.28 -1.90
CA ASP A 314 6.47 16.46 -0.50
C ASP A 314 7.79 15.77 -0.13
N ALA A 315 8.19 15.96 1.11
CA ALA A 315 9.19 15.17 1.78
C ALA A 315 8.90 15.14 3.28
N TYR A 316 9.29 14.04 3.93
CA TYR A 316 9.31 13.98 5.39
C TYR A 316 10.63 13.43 5.91
N GLU A 317 10.97 13.81 7.13
CA GLU A 317 12.11 13.28 7.87
C GLU A 317 11.77 13.12 9.35
N LEU A 318 12.10 11.94 9.90
CA LEU A 318 12.08 11.68 11.34
C LEU A 318 13.50 11.68 11.88
N TRP A 319 13.73 12.51 12.88
CA TRP A 319 15.01 12.65 13.58
C TRP A 319 14.84 12.33 15.06
N GLN A 320 15.84 11.68 15.66
CA GLN A 320 15.85 11.35 17.07
C GLN A 320 17.12 11.83 17.77
N ARG A 321 16.94 12.41 18.95
CA ARG A 321 18.04 12.87 19.79
C ARG A 321 18.50 11.80 20.76
N GLY A 322 19.84 11.61 20.87
CA GLY A 322 20.45 10.66 21.79
C GLY A 322 20.31 9.20 21.35
N GLY A 323 20.54 8.29 22.27
CA GLY A 323 20.42 6.84 22.09
C GLY A 323 19.68 6.21 23.29
N GLY A 324 19.35 4.91 23.16
CA GLY A 324 18.61 4.14 24.14
C GLY A 324 17.13 4.02 23.78
N ASP A 325 16.47 3.07 24.42
CA ASP A 325 15.07 2.75 24.17
C ASP A 325 14.15 3.83 24.75
N CYS A 326 13.02 4.02 24.11
CA CYS A 326 11.90 4.80 24.58
C CYS A 326 10.61 4.15 24.10
N ASP A 327 9.53 4.35 24.86
CA ASP A 327 8.22 3.87 24.46
C ASP A 327 7.66 4.77 23.34
N ALA A 328 7.36 4.17 22.20
CA ALA A 328 6.82 4.90 21.05
C ALA A 328 5.38 5.44 21.35
N PRO A 329 5.09 6.69 20.98
CA PRO A 329 5.94 7.66 20.31
C PRO A 329 6.90 8.40 21.27
N CYS A 330 8.14 8.53 20.85
CA CYS A 330 9.25 9.10 21.61
C CYS A 330 9.24 10.66 21.62
N ARG A 331 8.16 11.29 21.97
CA ARG A 331 7.88 12.73 21.82
C ARG A 331 8.91 13.68 22.41
N GLU A 332 9.60 13.26 23.48
CA GLU A 332 10.63 14.08 24.13
C GLU A 332 11.96 14.07 23.41
N ARG A 333 12.09 13.20 22.40
CA ARG A 333 13.36 12.93 21.72
C ARG A 333 13.25 13.00 20.21
N ASP A 334 12.05 12.95 19.65
CA ASP A 334 11.82 12.89 18.23
C ASP A 334 11.37 14.22 17.64
N ALA A 335 11.86 14.48 16.42
CA ALA A 335 11.40 15.58 15.59
C ALA A 335 10.98 15.03 14.23
N LEU A 336 9.70 15.15 13.91
CA LEU A 336 9.13 14.84 12.61
C LEU A 336 8.89 16.14 11.85
N ILE A 337 9.49 16.25 10.69
CA ILE A 337 9.32 17.37 9.77
C ILE A 337 8.66 16.84 8.52
N MET A 338 7.56 17.44 8.11
CA MET A 338 6.86 17.15 6.86
C MET A 338 6.69 18.45 6.09
N ARG A 339 7.03 18.45 4.81
CA ARG A 339 6.94 19.63 3.95
C ARG A 339 6.28 19.27 2.64
N TRP A 340 5.22 19.98 2.32
CA TRP A 340 4.45 19.81 1.08
C TRP A 340 4.62 21.00 0.16
N ARG A 341 4.53 20.73 -1.12
CA ARG A 341 4.46 21.69 -2.20
C ARG A 341 3.19 21.43 -3.02
N TRP A 342 2.51 22.48 -3.41
CA TRP A 342 1.20 22.44 -4.05
C TRP A 342 1.27 22.94 -5.48
N ASP A 343 0.37 22.50 -6.34
CA ASP A 343 0.28 22.92 -7.74
C ASP A 343 -0.13 24.39 -7.86
N SER A 344 -0.92 24.90 -6.91
CA SER A 344 -1.29 26.32 -6.87
C SER A 344 -1.22 26.90 -5.44
N ALA A 345 -1.13 28.24 -5.39
CA ALA A 345 -1.20 28.96 -4.12
C ALA A 345 -2.59 28.87 -3.45
N ARG A 346 -3.63 28.49 -4.19
CA ARG A 346 -4.95 28.23 -3.64
C ARG A 346 -4.94 26.92 -2.90
N ASP A 347 -4.46 25.84 -3.51
CA ASP A 347 -4.41 24.51 -2.93
C ASP A 347 -3.53 24.51 -1.66
N ALA A 348 -2.39 25.22 -1.71
CA ALA A 348 -1.53 25.41 -0.53
C ALA A 348 -2.29 26.07 0.65
N ARG A 349 -3.13 27.05 0.39
CA ARG A 349 -3.92 27.69 1.45
C ARG A 349 -5.04 26.81 1.98
N GLU A 350 -5.74 26.09 1.09
CA GLU A 350 -6.82 25.17 1.46
C GLU A 350 -6.24 24.06 2.38
N PHE A 351 -5.11 23.48 1.99
CA PHE A 351 -4.39 22.51 2.80
C PHE A 351 -3.90 23.11 4.14
N GLU A 352 -3.29 24.30 4.12
CA GLU A 352 -2.82 24.94 5.36
C GLU A 352 -3.95 25.10 6.37
N VAL A 353 -5.14 25.50 5.93
CA VAL A 353 -6.32 25.65 6.80
C VAL A 353 -6.72 24.29 7.40
N ALA A 354 -6.81 23.25 6.57
CA ALA A 354 -7.14 21.90 7.02
C ALA A 354 -6.09 21.34 7.98
N LEU A 355 -4.80 21.52 7.67
CA LEU A 355 -3.71 21.05 8.51
C LEU A 355 -3.68 21.77 9.89
N ARG A 356 -3.96 23.07 9.93
CA ARG A 356 -4.06 23.82 11.19
C ARG A 356 -5.26 23.36 12.03
N ALA A 357 -6.39 23.05 11.41
CA ALA A 357 -7.54 22.48 12.08
C ALA A 357 -7.17 21.11 12.67
N TRP A 358 -6.57 20.23 11.87
CA TRP A 358 -6.08 18.92 12.33
C TRP A 358 -5.11 19.05 13.50
N VAL A 359 -4.14 19.99 13.47
CA VAL A 359 -3.22 20.22 14.59
C VAL A 359 -3.97 20.66 15.84
N SER A 360 -5.02 21.49 15.72
CA SER A 360 -5.79 21.98 16.88
C SER A 360 -6.67 20.90 17.52
N GLU A 361 -7.09 19.90 16.75
CA GLU A 361 -7.98 18.81 17.19
C GLU A 361 -7.22 17.60 17.72
N ARG A 362 -5.92 17.47 17.36
CA ARG A 362 -5.17 16.27 17.76
C ARG A 362 -4.97 16.20 19.25
N THR A 363 -5.41 15.10 19.82
CA THR A 363 -5.21 14.70 21.22
C THR A 363 -3.86 14.01 21.44
N ALA A 364 -3.30 13.39 20.42
CA ALA A 364 -2.01 12.71 20.42
C ALA A 364 -0.86 13.70 20.33
N GLY A 365 -0.68 14.45 21.36
CA GLY A 365 0.02 15.67 21.56
C GLY A 365 1.52 15.74 21.32
N GLY A 366 2.10 16.63 21.95
CA GLY A 366 3.42 17.20 21.81
C GLY A 366 3.35 18.50 21.00
N PRO A 367 4.34 19.38 21.15
CA PRO A 367 4.38 20.63 20.44
C PRO A 367 4.38 20.43 18.93
N ALA A 368 3.51 21.17 18.26
CA ALA A 368 3.36 21.15 16.81
C ALA A 368 3.39 22.59 16.28
N HIS A 369 4.02 22.79 15.13
CA HIS A 369 4.04 24.07 14.45
C HIS A 369 3.76 23.89 12.95
N VAL A 370 2.89 24.76 12.40
CA VAL A 370 2.59 24.82 10.97
C VAL A 370 3.06 26.17 10.44
N ALA A 371 3.95 26.14 9.45
CA ALA A 371 4.41 27.31 8.72
C ALA A 371 4.06 27.20 7.24
N SER A 372 3.79 28.34 6.62
CA SER A 372 3.56 28.44 5.17
C SER A 372 4.48 29.49 4.58
N ARG A 373 5.23 29.14 3.54
CA ARG A 373 6.14 30.04 2.84
C ARG A 373 6.34 29.61 1.38
N ASP A 374 6.28 30.57 0.48
CA ASP A 374 6.59 30.38 -0.96
C ASP A 374 5.82 29.19 -1.60
N GLY A 375 4.54 29.02 -1.21
CA GLY A 375 3.69 27.92 -1.72
C GLY A 375 4.01 26.54 -1.15
N GLN A 376 4.83 26.49 -0.11
CA GLN A 376 5.08 25.29 0.68
C GLN A 376 4.41 25.40 2.04
N VAL A 377 3.90 24.29 2.54
CA VAL A 377 3.36 24.16 3.90
C VAL A 377 4.22 23.13 4.65
N THR A 378 4.67 23.51 5.84
CA THR A 378 5.53 22.66 6.67
C THR A 378 4.84 22.40 8.01
N LEU A 379 4.75 21.11 8.38
CA LEU A 379 4.40 20.65 9.72
C LEU A 379 5.65 20.18 10.44
N VAL A 380 5.83 20.61 11.67
CA VAL A 380 6.88 20.09 12.55
C VAL A 380 6.26 19.64 13.87
N LEU A 381 6.54 18.40 14.25
CA LEU A 381 6.30 17.86 15.58
C LEU A 381 7.66 17.73 16.25
N ALA A 382 7.86 18.33 17.43
CA ALA A 382 9.16 18.32 18.09
C ALA A 382 9.02 18.34 19.62
N PRO A 383 10.10 18.05 20.39
CA PRO A 383 10.06 18.06 21.85
C PRO A 383 9.68 19.43 22.48
N SER A 384 9.89 20.52 21.76
CA SER A 384 9.49 21.84 22.21
C SER A 384 8.96 22.71 21.07
N LEU A 385 8.08 23.65 21.37
CA LEU A 385 7.53 24.57 20.37
C LEU A 385 8.65 25.43 19.76
N GLU A 386 9.62 25.90 20.55
CA GLU A 386 10.78 26.65 20.06
C GLU A 386 11.56 25.87 18.99
N LEU A 387 11.79 24.58 19.21
CA LEU A 387 12.47 23.73 18.21
C LEU A 387 11.60 23.54 16.96
N ALA A 388 10.30 23.35 17.14
CA ALA A 388 9.37 23.19 16.03
C ALA A 388 9.33 24.46 15.15
N GLU A 389 9.27 25.64 15.75
CA GLU A 389 9.31 26.93 15.05
C GLU A 389 10.62 27.13 14.27
N ARG A 390 11.76 26.82 14.89
CA ARG A 390 13.06 26.91 14.22
C ARG A 390 13.18 25.96 13.02
N LEU A 391 12.78 24.72 13.20
CA LEU A 391 12.78 23.72 12.11
C LEU A 391 11.84 24.11 10.97
N ALA A 392 10.71 24.70 11.27
CA ALA A 392 9.77 25.14 10.24
C ALA A 392 10.27 26.38 9.46
N ALA A 393 11.05 27.25 10.12
CA ALA A 393 11.58 28.47 9.51
C ALA A 393 12.82 28.22 8.64
N GLU A 394 13.70 27.33 9.06
CA GLU A 394 15.04 27.13 8.47
C GLU A 394 15.21 25.74 7.82
N GLY A 395 14.45 24.74 8.27
CA GLY A 395 14.43 23.36 7.76
C GLY A 395 13.61 23.25 6.51
#